data_46dad66711bc2e73061ba52254009597
#
_entry.id   46dad66711bc2e73061ba52254009597
#
_cell.length_a   1.000
_cell.length_b   1.000
_cell.length_c   1.000
_cell.angle_alpha   90.00
_cell.angle_beta   90.00
_cell.angle_gamma   90.00
#
_symmetry.space_group_name_H-M   'P 1'
#
loop_
_entity.id
_entity.type
_entity.pdbx_description
1 polymer ?
#
loop_
_entity_poly.entity_id
_entity_poly.type
_entity_poly.pdbx_seq_one_letter_code
_entity_poly.pdbx_strand_id
1 'polypeptide(L)'
;MRVFLLALVAVSLQAQGSLVIVGGGLKDQNIWNRFIELAGGPDAAIVVIPTAGGAEDYGADWDGLDSLRQAGLHNVTLLHTYDREVADSEAFVEPIRKARGVWFPGGRQWRLADSYLDTRTHEELKNLLARGGVIGGSSAGATIQGDYLVRGDTKANTIMMGDHERGFNFLPGVGIDQHLLRRNRQFDLLEVIRAKPELLGIGIDEDTAIVVQGGVFEVIGQSYVAIYDSRRSSKKEPFYLLAPGQSFDLATRTAR
;
A
#
# COMPACT_ATOMS: atom_id res chain seq x y z
N MET A 1 8.00 30.09 48.64
CA MET A 1 8.59 28.91 48.02
C MET A 1 7.52 28.30 47.14
N ARG A 2 7.48 28.61 45.81
CA ARG A 2 6.48 28.07 44.87
C ARG A 2 7.08 26.85 44.19
N VAL A 3 6.49 25.69 44.47
CA VAL A 3 6.85 24.44 43.81
C VAL A 3 6.15 24.42 42.43
N PHE A 4 6.92 24.50 41.35
CA PHE A 4 6.43 24.25 40.00
C PHE A 4 6.35 22.74 39.78
N LEU A 5 5.15 22.21 39.71
CA LEU A 5 4.91 20.83 39.28
C LEU A 5 5.06 20.81 37.75
N LEU A 6 6.16 20.26 37.23
CA LEU A 6 6.29 19.90 35.81
C LEU A 6 5.42 18.68 35.57
N ALA A 7 4.30 18.85 34.89
CA ALA A 7 3.54 17.76 34.32
C ALA A 7 4.32 17.18 33.14
N LEU A 8 4.92 16.00 33.31
CA LEU A 8 5.39 15.19 32.16
C LEU A 8 4.17 14.72 31.37
N VAL A 9 3.93 15.34 30.22
CA VAL A 9 3.03 14.79 29.22
C VAL A 9 3.76 13.61 28.59
N ALA A 10 3.44 12.40 29.03
CA ALA A 10 3.85 11.19 28.32
C ALA A 10 3.10 11.18 26.97
N VAL A 11 3.81 11.61 25.91
CA VAL A 11 3.38 11.35 24.54
C VAL A 11 3.46 9.83 24.37
N SER A 12 2.32 9.15 24.48
CA SER A 12 2.24 7.75 24.08
C SER A 12 2.65 7.71 22.60
N LEU A 13 3.80 7.12 22.29
CA LEU A 13 4.11 6.67 20.93
C LEU A 13 3.04 5.60 20.61
N GLN A 14 1.93 6.03 20.05
CA GLN A 14 0.97 5.11 19.47
C GLN A 14 1.72 4.44 18.32
N ALA A 15 1.86 3.12 18.39
CA ALA A 15 2.51 2.35 17.33
C ALA A 15 1.77 2.63 16.03
N GLN A 16 2.39 3.42 15.15
CA GLN A 16 1.88 3.59 13.81
C GLN A 16 1.96 2.23 13.11
N GLY A 17 0.89 1.82 12.42
CA GLY A 17 0.87 0.60 11.62
C GLY A 17 1.93 0.61 10.54
N SER A 18 2.09 -0.51 9.89
CA SER A 18 3.10 -0.70 8.84
C SER A 18 2.45 -0.89 7.48
N LEU A 19 3.15 -0.49 6.40
CA LEU A 19 2.75 -0.81 5.03
C LEU A 19 3.82 -1.67 4.36
N VAL A 20 3.39 -2.67 3.58
CA VAL A 20 4.25 -3.48 2.71
C VAL A 20 3.76 -3.33 1.28
N ILE A 21 4.39 -2.47 0.51
CA ILE A 21 3.91 -2.01 -0.79
C ILE A 21 4.78 -2.62 -1.89
N VAL A 22 4.22 -3.57 -2.66
CA VAL A 22 4.95 -4.40 -3.62
C VAL A 22 4.65 -4.00 -5.05
N GLY A 23 5.66 -3.77 -5.86
CA GLY A 23 5.52 -3.33 -7.26
C GLY A 23 4.88 -4.34 -8.21
N GLY A 24 4.62 -5.55 -7.77
CA GLY A 24 4.02 -6.63 -8.57
C GLY A 24 4.92 -7.83 -8.72
N GLY A 25 4.44 -8.88 -9.38
CA GLY A 25 5.24 -10.07 -9.71
C GLY A 25 5.93 -10.73 -8.50
N LEU A 26 5.32 -10.66 -7.33
CA LEU A 26 5.87 -11.07 -6.04
C LEU A 26 6.19 -12.57 -6.00
N LYS A 27 7.46 -12.90 -5.84
CA LYS A 27 8.02 -14.25 -5.68
C LYS A 27 8.97 -14.33 -4.49
N ASP A 28 9.60 -13.21 -4.10
CA ASP A 28 10.57 -13.17 -3.01
C ASP A 28 9.91 -13.49 -1.67
N GLN A 29 10.30 -14.60 -1.08
CA GLN A 29 9.79 -15.04 0.23
C GLN A 29 10.15 -14.06 1.35
N ASN A 30 11.23 -13.27 1.21
CA ASN A 30 11.60 -12.28 2.22
C ASN A 30 10.55 -11.16 2.35
N ILE A 31 9.88 -10.79 1.27
CA ILE A 31 8.79 -9.81 1.31
C ILE A 31 7.60 -10.38 2.07
N TRP A 32 7.23 -11.66 1.82
CA TRP A 32 6.19 -12.34 2.57
C TRP A 32 6.55 -12.49 4.05
N ASN A 33 7.78 -12.91 4.33
CA ASN A 33 8.26 -13.06 5.71
C ASN A 33 8.17 -11.74 6.47
N ARG A 34 8.49 -10.63 5.80
CA ARG A 34 8.39 -9.30 6.41
C ARG A 34 6.95 -8.89 6.70
N PHE A 35 6.01 -9.15 5.78
CA PHE A 35 4.58 -8.93 6.01
C PHE A 35 4.07 -9.78 7.18
N ILE A 36 4.41 -11.07 7.20
CA ILE A 36 4.00 -12.03 8.25
C ILE A 36 4.56 -11.60 9.62
N GLU A 37 5.82 -11.20 9.67
CA GLU A 37 6.45 -10.69 10.90
C GLU A 37 5.69 -9.47 11.44
N LEU A 38 5.40 -8.49 10.58
CA LEU A 38 4.68 -7.27 10.94
C LEU A 38 3.23 -7.55 11.37
N ALA A 39 2.62 -8.61 10.85
CA ALA A 39 1.29 -9.06 11.26
C ALA A 39 1.30 -9.77 12.63
N GLY A 40 2.48 -10.21 13.11
CA GLY A 40 2.63 -10.93 14.39
C GLY A 40 2.78 -12.44 14.25
N GLY A 41 3.12 -12.93 13.06
CA GLY A 41 3.43 -14.33 12.78
C GLY A 41 2.46 -15.02 11.82
N PRO A 42 2.73 -16.29 11.44
CA PRO A 42 2.00 -16.99 10.39
C PRO A 42 0.53 -17.30 10.74
N ASP A 43 0.21 -17.36 12.04
CA ASP A 43 -1.14 -17.63 12.55
C ASP A 43 -1.96 -16.35 12.82
N ALA A 44 -1.37 -15.18 12.56
CA ALA A 44 -2.06 -13.90 12.69
C ALA A 44 -3.28 -13.85 11.76
N ALA A 45 -4.39 -13.29 12.25
CA ALA A 45 -5.61 -13.14 11.44
C ALA A 45 -5.37 -12.12 10.32
N ILE A 46 -5.41 -12.58 9.08
CA ILE A 46 -5.22 -11.78 7.87
C ILE A 46 -6.52 -11.75 7.07
N VAL A 47 -6.94 -10.56 6.70
CA VAL A 47 -8.02 -10.38 5.72
C VAL A 47 -7.40 -10.14 4.35
N VAL A 48 -7.88 -10.85 3.33
CA VAL A 48 -7.48 -10.66 1.94
C VAL A 48 -8.64 -10.09 1.14
N ILE A 49 -8.39 -8.99 0.44
CA ILE A 49 -9.39 -8.26 -0.33
C ILE A 49 -9.03 -8.32 -1.83
N PRO A 50 -9.50 -9.36 -2.57
CA PRO A 50 -9.09 -9.63 -3.95
C PRO A 50 -9.88 -8.83 -5.00
N THR A 51 -10.70 -7.89 -4.60
CA THR A 51 -11.64 -7.11 -5.42
C THR A 51 -11.02 -6.49 -6.68
N ALA A 52 -9.74 -6.10 -6.62
CA ALA A 52 -9.00 -5.61 -7.79
C ALA A 52 -8.96 -6.62 -8.95
N GLY A 53 -9.00 -7.91 -8.67
CA GLY A 53 -8.91 -9.00 -9.66
C GLY A 53 -10.08 -9.04 -10.64
N GLY A 54 -11.26 -8.63 -10.22
CA GLY A 54 -12.41 -8.42 -11.11
C GLY A 54 -13.30 -9.64 -11.32
N ALA A 55 -13.15 -10.70 -10.53
CA ALA A 55 -14.15 -11.76 -10.48
C ALA A 55 -15.42 -11.25 -9.78
N GLU A 56 -16.55 -11.86 -10.11
CA GLU A 56 -17.85 -11.53 -9.51
C GLU A 56 -17.91 -11.99 -8.04
N ASP A 57 -17.25 -13.11 -7.74
CA ASP A 57 -17.13 -13.68 -6.40
C ASP A 57 -15.75 -14.34 -6.22
N TYR A 58 -15.36 -14.56 -4.96
CA TYR A 58 -14.14 -15.24 -4.55
C TYR A 58 -14.46 -16.27 -3.47
N GLY A 59 -14.57 -17.54 -3.89
CA GLY A 59 -14.83 -18.68 -3.01
C GLY A 59 -13.59 -19.26 -2.35
N ALA A 60 -13.81 -20.31 -1.55
CA ALA A 60 -12.74 -21.04 -0.87
C ALA A 60 -11.79 -21.78 -1.85
N ASP A 61 -12.18 -21.94 -3.10
CA ASP A 61 -11.45 -22.52 -4.22
C ASP A 61 -10.67 -21.51 -5.06
N TRP A 62 -10.61 -20.25 -4.63
CA TRP A 62 -9.81 -19.26 -5.34
C TRP A 62 -8.31 -19.58 -5.24
N ASP A 63 -7.66 -19.77 -6.40
CA ASP A 63 -6.23 -20.14 -6.51
C ASP A 63 -5.28 -19.22 -5.74
N GLY A 64 -5.67 -17.96 -5.53
CA GLY A 64 -4.90 -17.02 -4.74
C GLY A 64 -4.74 -17.41 -3.27
N LEU A 65 -5.68 -18.17 -2.70
CA LEU A 65 -5.57 -18.67 -1.32
C LEU A 65 -4.41 -19.67 -1.16
N ASP A 66 -4.20 -20.54 -2.14
CA ASP A 66 -3.12 -21.51 -2.07
C ASP A 66 -1.76 -20.81 -2.16
N SER A 67 -1.64 -19.78 -3.00
CA SER A 67 -0.44 -18.94 -3.06
C SER A 67 -0.14 -18.26 -1.72
N LEU A 68 -1.17 -17.75 -1.02
CA LEU A 68 -1.03 -17.12 0.29
C LEU A 68 -0.64 -18.13 1.38
N ARG A 69 -1.24 -19.34 1.35
CA ARG A 69 -0.88 -20.42 2.27
C ARG A 69 0.56 -20.90 2.05
N GLN A 70 0.99 -21.06 0.79
CA GLN A 70 2.37 -21.39 0.43
C GLN A 70 3.35 -20.31 0.87
N ALA A 71 2.93 -19.04 0.86
CA ALA A 71 3.72 -17.94 1.38
C ALA A 71 3.86 -17.95 2.91
N GLY A 72 3.08 -18.78 3.63
CA GLY A 72 3.15 -18.93 5.08
C GLY A 72 2.03 -18.24 5.86
N LEU A 73 0.93 -17.86 5.23
CA LEU A 73 -0.25 -17.30 5.88
C LEU A 73 -1.25 -18.41 6.20
N HIS A 74 -1.45 -18.73 7.48
CA HIS A 74 -2.28 -19.88 7.88
C HIS A 74 -3.72 -19.49 8.23
N ASN A 75 -3.95 -18.25 8.67
CA ASN A 75 -5.25 -17.77 9.13
C ASN A 75 -5.75 -16.62 8.23
N VAL A 76 -6.33 -16.99 7.09
CA VAL A 76 -6.77 -16.07 6.03
C VAL A 76 -8.28 -16.07 5.90
N THR A 77 -8.87 -14.88 5.92
CA THR A 77 -10.29 -14.63 5.62
C THR A 77 -10.39 -13.82 4.31
N LEU A 78 -11.18 -14.31 3.35
CA LEU A 78 -11.52 -13.53 2.15
C LEU A 78 -12.63 -12.53 2.44
N LEU A 79 -12.48 -11.31 1.92
CA LEU A 79 -13.49 -10.26 2.03
C LEU A 79 -13.62 -9.56 0.69
N HIS A 80 -14.80 -9.68 0.07
CA HIS A 80 -15.05 -9.12 -1.26
C HIS A 80 -16.49 -8.65 -1.41
N THR A 81 -16.66 -7.48 -2.01
CA THR A 81 -17.93 -6.98 -2.53
C THR A 81 -17.66 -5.83 -3.52
N TYR A 82 -18.54 -5.67 -4.50
CA TYR A 82 -18.65 -4.45 -5.29
C TYR A 82 -19.77 -3.53 -4.79
N ASP A 83 -20.65 -4.04 -3.93
CA ASP A 83 -21.75 -3.28 -3.36
C ASP A 83 -21.25 -2.41 -2.20
N ARG A 84 -21.37 -1.10 -2.37
CA ARG A 84 -20.93 -0.11 -1.38
C ARG A 84 -21.76 -0.13 -0.10
N GLU A 85 -23.05 -0.48 -0.17
CA GLU A 85 -23.90 -0.61 1.01
C GLU A 85 -23.44 -1.79 1.87
N VAL A 86 -23.07 -2.90 1.22
CA VAL A 86 -22.45 -4.06 1.88
C VAL A 86 -21.09 -3.64 2.48
N ALA A 87 -20.22 -2.98 1.71
CA ALA A 87 -18.91 -2.50 2.16
C ALA A 87 -18.98 -1.53 3.34
N ASP A 88 -20.13 -0.85 3.52
CA ASP A 88 -20.38 0.10 4.61
C ASP A 88 -21.09 -0.56 5.82
N SER A 89 -21.41 -1.85 5.75
CA SER A 89 -22.10 -2.57 6.80
C SER A 89 -21.19 -3.01 7.95
N GLU A 90 -21.74 -3.07 9.17
CA GLU A 90 -21.03 -3.57 10.37
C GLU A 90 -20.57 -5.02 10.19
N ALA A 91 -21.41 -5.87 9.59
CA ALA A 91 -21.10 -7.28 9.40
C ALA A 91 -19.91 -7.50 8.46
N PHE A 92 -19.81 -6.67 7.40
CA PHE A 92 -18.74 -6.78 6.42
C PHE A 92 -17.38 -6.39 7.00
N VAL A 93 -17.31 -5.37 7.85
CA VAL A 93 -16.04 -4.89 8.41
C VAL A 93 -15.56 -5.66 9.64
N GLU A 94 -16.39 -6.49 10.24
CA GLU A 94 -16.05 -7.22 11.45
C GLU A 94 -14.75 -8.08 11.33
N PRO A 95 -14.47 -8.76 10.20
CA PRO A 95 -13.18 -9.44 10.01
C PRO A 95 -11.99 -8.48 10.05
N ILE A 96 -12.12 -7.26 9.50
CA ILE A 96 -11.03 -6.26 9.51
C ILE A 96 -10.74 -5.78 10.94
N ARG A 97 -11.78 -5.59 11.76
CA ARG A 97 -11.61 -5.22 13.18
C ARG A 97 -10.79 -6.23 13.98
N LYS A 98 -10.94 -7.51 13.66
CA LYS A 98 -10.23 -8.62 14.31
C LYS A 98 -8.86 -8.89 13.70
N ALA A 99 -8.62 -8.43 12.47
CA ALA A 99 -7.39 -8.69 11.76
C ALA A 99 -6.17 -8.01 12.38
N ARG A 100 -5.03 -8.64 12.18
CA ARG A 100 -3.69 -8.09 12.42
C ARG A 100 -3.09 -7.52 11.14
N GLY A 101 -3.53 -8.00 9.99
CA GLY A 101 -3.11 -7.51 8.70
C GLY A 101 -4.20 -7.61 7.63
N VAL A 102 -4.06 -6.78 6.59
CA VAL A 102 -4.87 -6.84 5.38
C VAL A 102 -3.95 -6.92 4.18
N TRP A 103 -4.30 -7.78 3.21
CA TRP A 103 -3.57 -7.91 1.96
C TRP A 103 -4.45 -7.63 0.74
N PHE A 104 -3.98 -6.77 -0.15
CA PHE A 104 -4.62 -6.44 -1.43
C PHE A 104 -3.84 -7.07 -2.58
N PRO A 105 -4.34 -8.11 -3.26
CA PRO A 105 -3.76 -8.64 -4.48
C PRO A 105 -3.81 -7.67 -5.66
N GLY A 106 -3.20 -8.09 -6.78
CA GLY A 106 -3.18 -7.33 -8.03
C GLY A 106 -4.51 -7.34 -8.79
N GLY A 107 -4.56 -6.54 -9.86
CA GLY A 107 -5.72 -6.36 -10.74
C GLY A 107 -5.86 -4.92 -11.22
N ARG A 108 -7.03 -4.34 -11.04
CA ARG A 108 -7.33 -2.95 -11.40
C ARG A 108 -7.69 -2.14 -10.14
N GLN A 109 -6.86 -1.17 -9.80
CA GLN A 109 -6.97 -0.39 -8.56
C GLN A 109 -8.24 0.46 -8.45
N TRP A 110 -8.81 0.89 -9.58
CA TRP A 110 -10.07 1.62 -9.59
C TRP A 110 -11.22 0.82 -8.97
N ARG A 111 -11.23 -0.52 -9.12
CA ARG A 111 -12.25 -1.38 -8.50
C ARG A 111 -12.21 -1.31 -6.97
N LEU A 112 -11.03 -1.19 -6.38
CA LEU A 112 -10.89 -1.00 -4.93
C LEU A 112 -11.39 0.38 -4.50
N ALA A 113 -11.11 1.42 -5.29
CA ALA A 113 -11.62 2.75 -5.03
C ALA A 113 -13.15 2.80 -5.11
N ASP A 114 -13.74 2.26 -6.18
CA ASP A 114 -15.19 2.21 -6.36
C ASP A 114 -15.90 1.47 -5.22
N SER A 115 -15.36 0.32 -4.82
CA SER A 115 -16.00 -0.52 -3.81
C SER A 115 -15.86 0.03 -2.40
N TYR A 116 -14.70 0.59 -2.03
CA TYR A 116 -14.36 0.80 -0.63
C TYR A 116 -14.02 2.23 -0.23
N LEU A 117 -13.63 3.11 -1.17
CA LEU A 117 -13.25 4.48 -0.82
C LEU A 117 -14.42 5.22 -0.14
N ASP A 118 -14.14 5.89 0.98
CA ASP A 118 -15.14 6.62 1.78
C ASP A 118 -16.30 5.76 2.32
N THR A 119 -16.07 4.45 2.51
CA THR A 119 -16.97 3.54 3.24
C THR A 119 -16.39 3.20 4.60
N ARG A 120 -17.20 2.52 5.43
CA ARG A 120 -16.75 1.95 6.71
C ARG A 120 -15.57 0.98 6.55
N THR A 121 -15.51 0.23 5.44
CA THR A 121 -14.32 -0.58 5.12
C THR A 121 -13.05 0.28 5.07
N HIS A 122 -13.09 1.42 4.39
CA HIS A 122 -11.95 2.33 4.33
C HIS A 122 -11.56 2.91 5.71
N GLU A 123 -12.55 3.23 6.53
CA GLU A 123 -12.32 3.65 7.93
C GLU A 123 -11.64 2.56 8.75
N GLU A 124 -12.14 1.31 8.68
CA GLU A 124 -11.58 0.20 9.47
C GLU A 124 -10.17 -0.19 9.00
N LEU A 125 -9.82 0.02 7.73
CA LEU A 125 -8.43 -0.10 7.25
C LEU A 125 -7.52 0.96 7.92
N LYS A 126 -7.96 2.20 8.04
CA LYS A 126 -7.23 3.24 8.79
C LYS A 126 -7.14 2.92 10.28
N ASN A 127 -8.21 2.40 10.86
CA ASN A 127 -8.24 1.96 12.25
C ASN A 127 -7.28 0.77 12.50
N LEU A 128 -7.14 -0.15 11.52
CA LEU A 128 -6.14 -1.22 11.57
C LEU A 128 -4.73 -0.65 11.68
N LEU A 129 -4.37 0.33 10.85
CA LEU A 129 -3.07 1.00 10.93
C LEU A 129 -2.92 1.75 12.27
N ALA A 130 -3.94 2.47 12.71
CA ALA A 130 -3.90 3.23 13.97
C ALA A 130 -3.64 2.35 15.20
N ARG A 131 -4.13 1.09 15.21
CA ARG A 131 -3.85 0.11 16.29
C ARG A 131 -2.59 -0.74 16.08
N GLY A 132 -1.72 -0.36 15.12
CA GLY A 132 -0.43 -1.02 14.89
C GLY A 132 -0.48 -2.25 14.00
N GLY A 133 -1.54 -2.44 13.21
CA GLY A 133 -1.63 -3.52 12.22
C GLY A 133 -0.82 -3.24 10.96
N VAL A 134 -0.80 -4.18 10.04
CA VAL A 134 -0.10 -4.07 8.75
C VAL A 134 -1.06 -4.12 7.57
N ILE A 135 -0.85 -3.25 6.59
CA ILE A 135 -1.51 -3.37 5.29
C ILE A 135 -0.44 -3.66 4.24
N GLY A 136 -0.65 -4.73 3.48
CA GLY A 136 0.19 -5.09 2.35
C GLY A 136 -0.59 -5.13 1.05
N GLY A 137 0.12 -5.04 -0.06
CA GLY A 137 -0.51 -5.21 -1.36
C GLY A 137 0.46 -5.18 -2.51
N SER A 138 0.07 -5.85 -3.60
CA SER A 138 0.88 -6.01 -4.79
C SER A 138 0.21 -5.42 -6.01
N SER A 139 0.96 -4.76 -6.89
CA SER A 139 0.45 -4.17 -8.15
C SER A 139 -0.69 -3.17 -7.88
N ALA A 140 -1.93 -3.47 -8.26
CA ALA A 140 -3.10 -2.63 -7.93
C ALA A 140 -3.25 -2.40 -6.42
N GLY A 141 -2.96 -3.44 -5.61
CA GLY A 141 -2.95 -3.36 -4.15
C GLY A 141 -1.82 -2.49 -3.58
N ALA A 142 -0.76 -2.25 -4.34
CA ALA A 142 0.26 -1.25 -4.00
C ALA A 142 -0.24 0.17 -4.31
N THR A 143 -0.72 0.38 -5.52
CA THR A 143 -1.13 1.70 -6.02
C THR A 143 -2.26 2.32 -5.20
N ILE A 144 -3.24 1.51 -4.77
CA ILE A 144 -4.38 1.99 -3.97
C ILE A 144 -3.99 2.59 -2.62
N GLN A 145 -2.80 2.23 -2.08
CA GLN A 145 -2.33 2.70 -0.78
C GLN A 145 -1.86 4.17 -0.80
N GLY A 146 -1.58 4.71 -1.98
CA GLY A 146 -1.23 6.13 -2.16
C GLY A 146 -2.42 7.08 -1.95
N ASP A 147 -2.11 8.35 -1.99
CA ASP A 147 -3.09 9.45 -2.01
C ASP A 147 -3.65 9.62 -3.43
N TYR A 148 -2.78 9.87 -4.39
CA TYR A 148 -3.15 9.94 -5.79
C TYR A 148 -3.17 8.56 -6.45
N LEU A 149 -4.30 8.19 -7.06
CA LEU A 149 -4.49 6.87 -7.70
C LEU A 149 -3.90 6.86 -9.11
N VAL A 150 -2.63 6.58 -9.20
CA VAL A 150 -1.93 6.41 -10.49
C VAL A 150 -2.56 5.28 -11.29
N ARG A 151 -2.77 5.48 -12.60
CA ARG A 151 -3.43 4.50 -13.50
C ARG A 151 -4.84 4.09 -13.03
N GLY A 152 -5.54 5.01 -12.37
CA GLY A 152 -6.91 4.82 -11.89
C GLY A 152 -7.97 4.93 -12.98
N ASP A 153 -7.65 4.60 -14.23
CA ASP A 153 -8.55 4.69 -15.37
C ASP A 153 -9.32 3.38 -15.59
N THR A 154 -10.62 3.48 -15.87
CA THR A 154 -11.49 2.31 -16.11
C THR A 154 -11.24 1.65 -17.46
N LYS A 155 -10.78 2.40 -18.48
CA LYS A 155 -10.57 1.92 -19.86
C LYS A 155 -9.24 1.21 -20.02
N ALA A 156 -8.14 1.82 -19.53
CA ALA A 156 -6.80 1.27 -19.71
C ALA A 156 -5.86 1.58 -18.54
N ASN A 157 -4.99 0.62 -18.19
CA ASN A 157 -3.97 0.82 -17.18
C ASN A 157 -2.72 1.57 -17.69
N THR A 158 -2.71 2.01 -18.92
CA THR A 158 -1.69 2.86 -19.53
C THR A 158 -1.98 4.35 -19.35
N ILE A 159 -3.22 4.71 -19.02
CA ILE A 159 -3.61 6.08 -18.73
C ILE A 159 -3.18 6.41 -17.29
N MET A 160 -2.22 7.32 -17.16
CA MET A 160 -1.61 7.66 -15.88
C MET A 160 -2.54 8.44 -14.97
N MET A 161 -3.29 9.38 -15.56
CA MET A 161 -4.26 10.26 -14.89
C MET A 161 -5.64 9.94 -15.44
N GLY A 162 -6.32 9.01 -14.78
CA GLY A 162 -7.61 8.48 -15.21
C GLY A 162 -8.79 9.15 -14.51
N ASP A 163 -9.95 8.50 -14.66
CA ASP A 163 -11.23 8.93 -14.09
C ASP A 163 -11.33 8.71 -12.56
N HIS A 164 -10.42 7.91 -11.97
CA HIS A 164 -10.27 7.73 -10.52
C HIS A 164 -8.92 8.31 -10.07
N GLU A 165 -8.96 9.41 -9.34
CA GLU A 165 -7.76 10.11 -8.88
C GLU A 165 -7.41 9.86 -7.40
N ARG A 166 -8.33 9.30 -6.62
CA ARG A 166 -8.16 9.12 -5.16
C ARG A 166 -7.86 7.68 -4.80
N GLY A 167 -6.73 7.48 -4.08
CA GLY A 167 -6.42 6.23 -3.40
C GLY A 167 -6.92 6.22 -1.95
N PHE A 168 -6.54 5.20 -1.17
CA PHE A 168 -6.91 5.09 0.24
C PHE A 168 -6.15 6.05 1.15
N ASN A 169 -5.19 6.77 0.62
CA ASN A 169 -4.43 7.79 1.35
C ASN A 169 -3.78 7.27 2.64
N PHE A 170 -3.22 6.05 2.60
CA PHE A 170 -2.38 5.55 3.69
C PHE A 170 -1.00 6.21 3.69
N LEU A 171 -0.56 6.70 2.52
CA LEU A 171 0.61 7.58 2.34
C LEU A 171 0.16 8.94 1.77
N PRO A 172 -0.09 9.93 2.62
CA PRO A 172 -0.54 11.25 2.19
C PRO A 172 0.47 11.94 1.26
N GLY A 173 -0.03 12.56 0.18
CA GLY A 173 0.78 13.28 -0.80
C GLY A 173 1.68 12.39 -1.65
N VAL A 174 1.38 11.08 -1.75
CA VAL A 174 2.18 10.11 -2.51
C VAL A 174 1.35 9.50 -3.63
N GLY A 175 1.92 9.44 -4.84
CA GLY A 175 1.43 8.63 -5.96
C GLY A 175 2.35 7.41 -6.18
N ILE A 176 1.78 6.20 -6.22
CA ILE A 176 2.55 4.96 -6.36
C ILE A 176 2.31 4.34 -7.73
N ASP A 177 3.38 4.09 -8.49
CA ASP A 177 3.36 3.28 -9.71
C ASP A 177 4.04 1.91 -9.50
N GLN A 178 3.71 0.93 -10.33
CA GLN A 178 4.09 -0.47 -10.15
C GLN A 178 4.60 -1.09 -11.46
N HIS A 179 5.29 -2.25 -11.37
CA HIS A 179 5.94 -2.94 -12.48
C HIS A 179 6.94 -2.05 -13.24
N LEU A 180 7.67 -1.23 -12.52
CA LEU A 180 8.39 -0.07 -13.04
C LEU A 180 9.35 -0.41 -14.19
N LEU A 181 10.43 -1.11 -13.89
CA LEU A 181 11.46 -1.45 -14.86
C LEU A 181 11.05 -2.63 -15.72
N ARG A 182 10.33 -3.60 -15.13
CA ARG A 182 9.86 -4.79 -15.83
C ARG A 182 8.98 -4.45 -17.04
N ARG A 183 8.23 -3.34 -16.97
CA ARG A 183 7.34 -2.87 -18.04
C ARG A 183 7.81 -1.58 -18.71
N ASN A 184 9.08 -1.18 -18.50
CA ASN A 184 9.66 0.07 -19.04
C ASN A 184 8.87 1.34 -18.70
N ARG A 185 8.36 1.43 -17.48
CA ARG A 185 7.47 2.51 -16.99
C ARG A 185 8.19 3.65 -16.25
N GLN A 186 9.51 3.63 -16.20
CA GLN A 186 10.32 4.57 -15.40
C GLN A 186 10.16 6.06 -15.79
N PHE A 187 9.50 6.34 -16.91
CA PHE A 187 9.22 7.71 -17.33
C PHE A 187 7.73 8.10 -17.20
N ASP A 188 6.85 7.13 -16.97
CA ASP A 188 5.41 7.34 -17.01
C ASP A 188 4.94 8.24 -15.86
N LEU A 189 5.45 8.01 -14.63
CA LEU A 189 5.06 8.77 -13.44
C LEU A 189 5.45 10.27 -13.53
N LEU A 190 6.37 10.62 -14.43
CA LEU A 190 6.72 12.03 -14.69
C LEU A 190 5.54 12.85 -15.20
N GLU A 191 4.57 12.23 -15.90
CA GLU A 191 3.35 12.91 -16.33
C GLU A 191 2.56 13.41 -15.12
N VAL A 192 2.35 12.53 -14.14
CA VAL A 192 1.64 12.86 -12.90
C VAL A 192 2.37 13.93 -12.09
N ILE A 193 3.68 13.78 -11.91
CA ILE A 193 4.49 14.72 -11.12
C ILE A 193 4.60 16.11 -11.77
N ARG A 194 4.55 16.19 -13.10
CA ARG A 194 4.49 17.48 -13.79
C ARG A 194 3.13 18.17 -13.62
N ALA A 195 2.06 17.41 -13.61
CA ALA A 195 0.70 17.92 -13.42
C ALA A 195 0.39 18.25 -11.94
N LYS A 196 0.97 17.49 -11.01
CA LYS A 196 0.76 17.58 -9.56
C LYS A 196 2.12 17.62 -8.84
N PRO A 197 2.86 18.75 -8.92
CA PRO A 197 4.24 18.85 -8.44
C PRO A 197 4.40 18.78 -6.92
N GLU A 198 3.31 18.89 -6.16
CA GLU A 198 3.27 18.70 -4.71
C GLU A 198 3.41 17.23 -4.30
N LEU A 199 3.03 16.29 -5.16
CA LEU A 199 3.14 14.87 -4.89
C LEU A 199 4.60 14.38 -4.85
N LEU A 200 4.81 13.35 -4.08
CA LEU A 200 5.97 12.47 -4.17
C LEU A 200 5.60 11.25 -4.99
N GLY A 201 6.27 11.02 -6.10
CA GLY A 201 6.09 9.81 -6.89
C GLY A 201 7.02 8.69 -6.40
N ILE A 202 6.48 7.49 -6.23
CA ILE A 202 7.23 6.29 -5.89
C ILE A 202 6.91 5.19 -6.91
N GLY A 203 7.87 4.85 -7.75
CA GLY A 203 7.74 3.75 -8.71
C GLY A 203 8.45 2.51 -8.19
N ILE A 204 7.73 1.39 -8.06
CA ILE A 204 8.26 0.14 -7.49
C ILE A 204 8.30 -0.94 -8.58
N ASP A 205 9.44 -1.61 -8.72
CA ASP A 205 9.57 -2.68 -9.70
C ASP A 205 9.01 -4.02 -9.20
N GLU A 206 8.88 -5.00 -10.10
CA GLU A 206 8.44 -6.35 -9.73
C GLU A 206 9.40 -6.99 -8.73
N ASP A 207 8.86 -7.87 -7.88
CA ASP A 207 9.61 -8.59 -6.85
C ASP A 207 10.40 -7.69 -5.89
N THR A 208 9.90 -6.47 -5.70
CA THR A 208 10.50 -5.41 -4.89
C THR A 208 9.39 -4.72 -4.10
N ALA A 209 9.72 -4.30 -2.88
CA ALA A 209 8.77 -3.63 -2.00
C ALA A 209 9.41 -2.47 -1.24
N ILE A 210 8.57 -1.54 -0.81
CA ILE A 210 8.89 -0.64 0.28
C ILE A 210 8.14 -1.07 1.55
N VAL A 211 8.85 -1.12 2.67
CA VAL A 211 8.29 -1.36 4.01
C VAL A 211 8.28 -0.04 4.76
N VAL A 212 7.08 0.49 5.02
CA VAL A 212 6.91 1.79 5.66
C VAL A 212 6.62 1.63 7.14
N GLN A 213 7.41 2.26 7.98
CA GLN A 213 7.21 2.34 9.43
C GLN A 213 7.65 3.72 9.93
N GLY A 214 6.82 4.36 10.76
CA GLY A 214 7.19 5.62 11.43
C GLY A 214 7.62 6.77 10.50
N GLY A 215 7.08 6.83 9.26
CA GLY A 215 7.42 7.89 8.30
C GLY A 215 8.71 7.66 7.49
N VAL A 216 9.34 6.50 7.67
CA VAL A 216 10.50 6.05 6.88
C VAL A 216 10.12 4.77 6.15
N PHE A 217 10.59 4.58 4.93
CA PHE A 217 10.53 3.28 4.30
C PHE A 217 11.92 2.71 4.02
N GLU A 218 12.00 1.39 4.00
CA GLU A 218 13.13 0.59 3.55
C GLU A 218 12.76 -0.13 2.26
N VAL A 219 13.69 -0.23 1.32
CA VAL A 219 13.54 -1.03 0.10
C VAL A 219 14.01 -2.46 0.37
N ILE A 220 13.16 -3.44 0.05
CA ILE A 220 13.48 -4.87 0.11
C ILE A 220 13.13 -5.55 -1.21
N GLY A 221 13.69 -6.72 -1.47
CA GLY A 221 13.43 -7.51 -2.68
C GLY A 221 14.57 -7.50 -3.68
N GLN A 222 14.28 -7.62 -4.99
CA GLN A 222 15.25 -8.00 -6.01
C GLN A 222 15.65 -6.87 -6.98
N SER A 223 14.90 -5.76 -7.03
CA SER A 223 15.10 -4.69 -8.01
C SER A 223 15.08 -3.31 -7.32
N TYR A 224 14.63 -2.28 -7.99
CA TYR A 224 14.77 -0.89 -7.57
C TYR A 224 13.42 -0.20 -7.32
N VAL A 225 13.50 0.87 -6.53
CA VAL A 225 12.43 1.85 -6.32
C VAL A 225 12.90 3.18 -6.89
N ALA A 226 12.10 3.81 -7.75
CA ALA A 226 12.38 5.14 -8.29
C ALA A 226 11.61 6.22 -7.50
N ILE A 227 12.30 7.30 -7.20
CA ILE A 227 11.77 8.48 -6.50
C ILE A 227 11.65 9.65 -7.47
N TYR A 228 10.44 10.20 -7.55
CA TYR A 228 10.10 11.36 -8.37
C TYR A 228 9.67 12.51 -7.44
N ASP A 229 10.53 13.50 -7.29
CA ASP A 229 10.25 14.68 -6.46
C ASP A 229 10.56 15.94 -7.27
N SER A 230 9.54 16.72 -7.60
CA SER A 230 9.68 17.98 -8.34
C SER A 230 10.66 18.98 -7.71
N ARG A 231 10.86 18.89 -6.38
CA ARG A 231 11.79 19.75 -5.64
C ARG A 231 13.26 19.43 -5.88
N ARG A 232 13.58 18.21 -6.38
CA ARG A 232 14.95 17.71 -6.57
C ARG A 232 15.24 17.27 -7.99
N SER A 233 14.21 16.96 -8.78
CA SER A 233 14.37 16.50 -10.16
C SER A 233 14.81 17.63 -11.08
N SER A 234 15.62 17.27 -12.07
CA SER A 234 16.04 18.14 -13.18
C SER A 234 15.70 17.48 -14.52
N LYS A 235 15.86 18.22 -15.63
CA LYS A 235 15.70 17.62 -16.96
C LYS A 235 16.70 16.48 -17.24
N LYS A 236 17.87 16.53 -16.59
CA LYS A 236 18.93 15.49 -16.76
C LYS A 236 18.74 14.32 -15.81
N GLU A 237 18.17 14.58 -14.61
CA GLU A 237 17.93 13.62 -13.56
C GLU A 237 16.46 13.71 -13.10
N PRO A 238 15.53 13.17 -13.91
CA PRO A 238 14.10 13.32 -13.63
C PRO A 238 13.61 12.48 -12.44
N PHE A 239 14.36 11.45 -12.06
CA PHE A 239 14.18 10.60 -10.89
C PHE A 239 15.53 9.99 -10.49
N TYR A 240 15.57 9.38 -9.31
CA TYR A 240 16.71 8.55 -8.90
C TYR A 240 16.23 7.21 -8.33
N LEU A 241 17.11 6.22 -8.31
CA LEU A 241 16.81 4.87 -7.90
C LEU A 241 17.35 4.60 -6.49
N LEU A 242 16.56 3.85 -5.72
CA LEU A 242 16.95 3.24 -4.45
C LEU A 242 17.05 1.74 -4.64
N ALA A 243 18.14 1.15 -4.16
CA ALA A 243 18.37 -0.29 -4.16
C ALA A 243 17.87 -0.94 -2.87
N PRO A 244 17.70 -2.26 -2.84
CA PRO A 244 17.43 -2.99 -1.61
C PRO A 244 18.43 -2.66 -0.48
N GLY A 245 17.91 -2.49 0.73
CA GLY A 245 18.68 -2.06 1.92
C GLY A 245 18.80 -0.55 2.09
N GLN A 246 18.45 0.26 1.09
CA GLN A 246 18.39 1.71 1.24
C GLN A 246 17.06 2.15 1.84
N SER A 247 17.09 3.24 2.60
CA SER A 247 15.94 3.82 3.26
C SER A 247 15.64 5.22 2.76
N PHE A 248 14.41 5.67 2.98
CA PHE A 248 13.95 6.99 2.57
C PHE A 248 13.05 7.59 3.64
N ASP A 249 13.30 8.82 4.00
CA ASP A 249 12.50 9.61 4.92
C ASP A 249 11.42 10.39 4.16
N LEU A 250 10.16 10.06 4.41
CA LEU A 250 9.01 10.65 3.71
C LEU A 250 8.78 12.12 4.07
N ALA A 251 9.09 12.53 5.30
CA ALA A 251 8.88 13.90 5.76
C ALA A 251 9.90 14.86 5.15
N THR A 252 11.18 14.48 5.16
CA THR A 252 12.28 15.29 4.58
C THR A 252 12.45 15.04 3.09
N ARG A 253 11.86 13.96 2.56
CA ARG A 253 12.03 13.43 1.20
C ARG A 253 13.50 13.20 0.86
N THR A 254 14.23 12.48 1.72
CA THR A 254 15.66 12.20 1.56
C THR A 254 15.97 10.72 1.69
N ALA A 255 16.85 10.21 0.82
CA ALA A 255 17.46 8.90 0.99
C ALA A 255 18.43 8.91 2.20
N ARG A 256 18.53 7.75 2.86
CA ARG A 256 19.43 7.50 4.00
C ARG A 256 20.32 6.32 3.70
#